data_7a67e7eb60016cba3c5eac541b3f9128
#
_entry.id   7a67e7eb60016cba3c5eac541b3f9128
#
_cell.length_a   1.000
_cell.length_b   1.000
_cell.length_c   1.000
_cell.angle_alpha   90.00
_cell.angle_beta   90.00
_cell.angle_gamma   90.00
#
_symmetry.space_group_name_H-M   'P 1'
#
loop_
_entity.id
_entity.type
_entity.pdbx_description
1 polymer ?
#
loop_
_entity_poly.entity_id
_entity_poly.type
_entity_poly.pdbx_seq_one_letter_code
_entity_poly.pdbx_strand_id
1 'polypeptide(L)'
;MIRFSVLYPSTDGATFDHDYYRDKHVPLACATWGLDGAEIDKGVDGPYVAAVHFRFPSLEAFQAAMAAPGTADVTADVPNYTTITPVTQVAEVVSSP
;
A
#
# COMPACT_ATOMS: atom_id res chain seq x y z
N MET A 1 -3.14 10.70 13.56
CA MET A 1 -2.35 9.72 12.75
C MET A 1 -3.29 8.90 11.91
N ILE A 2 -3.11 8.94 10.62
CA ILE A 2 -3.90 8.18 9.66
C ILE A 2 -3.06 7.01 9.17
N ARG A 3 -3.69 5.82 9.09
CA ARG A 3 -3.11 4.64 8.45
C ARG A 3 -3.87 4.35 7.17
N PHE A 4 -3.13 4.31 6.05
CA PHE A 4 -3.67 3.88 4.77
C PHE A 4 -3.16 2.47 4.48
N SER A 5 -4.07 1.51 4.41
CA SER A 5 -3.73 0.11 4.17
C SER A 5 -4.22 -0.32 2.80
N VAL A 6 -3.36 -1.04 2.08
CA VAL A 6 -3.70 -1.68 0.81
C VAL A 6 -3.53 -3.18 1.02
N LEU A 7 -4.61 -3.93 0.83
CA LEU A 7 -4.66 -5.35 1.11
C LEU A 7 -4.94 -6.10 -0.19
N TYR A 8 -4.23 -7.21 -0.40
CA TYR A 8 -4.31 -8.01 -1.63
C TYR A 8 -4.97 -9.34 -1.32
N PRO A 9 -6.28 -9.49 -1.63
CA PRO A 9 -7.00 -10.73 -1.34
C PRO A 9 -6.41 -11.92 -2.10
N SER A 10 -6.34 -13.07 -1.44
CA SER A 10 -6.00 -14.33 -2.09
C SER A 10 -7.03 -14.62 -3.17
N THR A 11 -6.57 -14.77 -4.42
CA THR A 11 -7.43 -14.92 -5.58
C THR A 11 -6.91 -16.09 -6.41
N ASP A 12 -7.78 -17.03 -6.77
CA ASP A 12 -7.41 -18.19 -7.56
C ASP A 12 -6.82 -17.76 -8.92
N GLY A 13 -5.66 -18.34 -9.25
CA GLY A 13 -4.97 -18.06 -10.51
C GLY A 13 -4.24 -16.74 -10.57
N ALA A 14 -4.32 -15.91 -9.53
CA ALA A 14 -3.61 -14.63 -9.48
C ALA A 14 -2.15 -14.83 -9.05
N THR A 15 -1.33 -13.85 -9.42
CA THR A 15 0.10 -13.82 -9.07
C THR A 15 0.42 -12.57 -8.27
N PHE A 16 1.46 -12.67 -7.43
CA PHE A 16 1.97 -11.55 -6.67
C PHE A 16 3.48 -11.68 -6.52
N ASP A 17 4.23 -10.71 -7.07
CA ASP A 17 5.68 -10.66 -6.97
C ASP A 17 6.09 -9.88 -5.72
N HIS A 18 6.34 -10.60 -4.62
CA HIS A 18 6.69 -10.01 -3.34
C HIS A 18 8.01 -9.24 -3.37
N ASP A 19 8.98 -9.69 -4.15
CA ASP A 19 10.29 -9.03 -4.23
C ASP A 19 10.18 -7.69 -4.95
N TYR A 20 9.46 -7.64 -6.07
CA TYR A 20 9.20 -6.39 -6.79
C TYR A 20 8.42 -5.41 -5.91
N TYR A 21 7.41 -5.90 -5.20
CA TYR A 21 6.57 -5.08 -4.34
C TYR A 21 7.40 -4.39 -3.25
N ARG A 22 8.22 -5.16 -2.55
CA ARG A 22 9.10 -4.67 -1.48
C ARG A 22 10.19 -3.75 -1.99
N ASP A 23 10.83 -4.10 -3.11
CA ASP A 23 12.07 -3.46 -3.55
C ASP A 23 11.82 -2.31 -4.52
N LYS A 24 10.68 -2.25 -5.18
CA LYS A 24 10.38 -1.25 -6.22
C LYS A 24 9.07 -0.50 -6.01
N HIS A 25 7.96 -1.20 -5.82
CA HIS A 25 6.65 -0.56 -5.76
C HIS A 25 6.46 0.30 -4.51
N VAL A 26 6.66 -0.27 -3.34
CA VAL A 26 6.49 0.47 -2.07
C VAL A 26 7.50 1.60 -1.94
N PRO A 27 8.79 1.43 -2.30
CA PRO A 27 9.72 2.56 -2.33
C PRO A 27 9.27 3.69 -3.28
N LEU A 28 8.70 3.36 -4.43
CA LEU A 28 8.15 4.37 -5.35
C LEU A 28 7.01 5.15 -4.67
N ALA A 29 6.10 4.46 -4.02
CA ALA A 29 4.99 5.09 -3.29
C ALA A 29 5.50 6.00 -2.17
N CYS A 30 6.43 5.52 -1.37
CA CYS A 30 7.02 6.30 -0.27
C CYS A 30 7.72 7.55 -0.79
N ALA A 31 8.50 7.44 -1.87
CA ALA A 31 9.17 8.58 -2.47
C ALA A 31 8.17 9.60 -3.01
N THR A 32 7.11 9.12 -3.64
CA THR A 32 6.05 9.97 -4.21
C THR A 32 5.32 10.75 -3.12
N TRP A 33 5.07 10.12 -1.97
CA TRP A 33 4.29 10.72 -0.89
C TRP A 33 5.14 11.34 0.23
N GLY A 34 6.46 11.32 0.09
CA GLY A 34 7.36 11.90 1.08
C GLY A 34 7.40 11.15 2.41
N LEU A 35 7.23 9.83 2.37
CA LEU A 35 7.24 8.97 3.55
C LEU A 35 8.61 8.31 3.72
N ASP A 36 9.02 8.13 4.97
CA ASP A 36 10.30 7.46 5.30
C ASP A 36 10.25 5.95 5.05
N GLY A 37 9.06 5.36 5.10
CA GLY A 37 8.89 3.94 4.88
C GLY A 37 7.46 3.50 5.13
N ALA A 38 7.25 2.20 5.03
CA ALA A 38 5.96 1.57 5.26
C ALA A 38 6.17 0.15 5.79
N GLU A 39 5.16 -0.37 6.47
CA GLU A 39 5.16 -1.78 6.89
C GLU A 39 4.55 -2.61 5.77
N ILE A 40 5.27 -3.66 5.37
CA ILE A 40 4.83 -4.57 4.31
C ILE A 40 4.65 -5.94 4.91
N ASP A 41 3.47 -6.54 4.69
CA ASP A 41 3.13 -7.86 5.17
C ASP A 41 3.12 -8.86 4.01
N LYS A 42 3.74 -10.01 4.21
CA LYS A 42 3.51 -11.20 3.39
C LYS A 42 2.57 -12.12 4.14
N GLY A 43 1.46 -12.50 3.51
CA GLY A 43 0.46 -13.35 4.15
C GLY A 43 1.03 -14.73 4.50
N VAL A 44 0.82 -15.16 5.73
CA VAL A 44 1.21 -16.48 6.24
C VAL A 44 -0.03 -17.35 6.39
N ASP A 45 -1.10 -16.77 6.91
CA ASP A 45 -2.40 -17.42 7.11
C ASP A 45 -3.46 -16.34 7.10
N GLY A 46 -4.58 -16.58 6.43
CA GLY A 46 -5.67 -15.62 6.33
C GLY A 46 -6.03 -15.26 4.89
N PRO A 47 -6.97 -14.32 4.70
CA PRO A 47 -7.55 -14.05 3.39
C PRO A 47 -6.68 -13.21 2.46
N TYR A 48 -5.57 -12.63 2.93
CA TYR A 48 -4.74 -11.72 2.13
C TYR A 48 -3.35 -12.30 1.93
N VAL A 49 -2.84 -12.23 0.69
CA VAL A 49 -1.48 -12.69 0.36
C VAL A 49 -0.43 -11.65 0.67
N ALA A 50 -0.81 -10.39 0.72
CA ALA A 50 0.08 -9.26 1.02
C ALA A 50 -0.73 -8.08 1.52
N ALA A 51 -0.06 -7.18 2.23
CA ALA A 51 -0.61 -5.90 2.64
C ALA A 51 0.52 -4.89 2.81
N VAL A 52 0.17 -3.61 2.73
CA VAL A 52 1.07 -2.52 3.09
C VAL A 52 0.31 -1.50 3.93
N HIS A 53 1.01 -0.92 4.89
CA HIS A 53 0.46 0.09 5.79
C HIS A 53 1.32 1.34 5.73
N PHE A 54 0.75 2.43 5.21
CA PHE A 54 1.38 3.74 5.18
C PHE A 54 0.83 4.60 6.32
N ARG A 55 1.66 5.44 6.90
CA ARG A 55 1.25 6.36 7.97
C ARG A 55 1.37 7.81 7.50
N PHE A 56 0.31 8.57 7.74
CA PHE A 56 0.26 10.00 7.44
C PHE A 56 -0.05 10.76 8.73
N PRO A 57 0.50 11.98 8.92
CA PRO A 57 0.28 12.73 10.16
C PRO A 57 -1.17 13.20 10.33
N SER A 58 -1.90 13.38 9.22
CA SER A 58 -3.29 13.88 9.26
C SER A 58 -4.07 13.39 8.04
N LEU A 59 -5.39 13.52 8.11
CA LEU A 59 -6.26 13.23 6.97
C LEU A 59 -5.97 14.15 5.79
N GLU A 60 -5.67 15.42 6.04
CA GLU A 60 -5.32 16.38 5.00
C GLU A 60 -4.04 15.98 4.28
N ALA A 61 -3.04 15.51 5.00
CA ALA A 61 -1.80 15.02 4.41
C ALA A 61 -2.05 13.79 3.51
N PHE A 62 -2.91 12.88 3.95
CA PHE A 62 -3.31 11.72 3.14
C PHE A 62 -4.03 12.17 1.87
N GLN A 63 -5.00 13.06 1.98
CA GLN A 63 -5.75 13.58 0.84
C GLN A 63 -4.85 14.28 -0.16
N ALA A 64 -3.88 15.07 0.32
CA ALA A 64 -2.90 15.72 -0.54
C ALA A 64 -2.03 14.70 -1.28
N ALA A 65 -1.62 13.61 -0.62
CA ALA A 65 -0.86 12.53 -1.24
C ALA A 65 -1.67 11.87 -2.36
N MET A 66 -2.94 11.57 -2.13
CA MET A 66 -3.80 10.96 -3.14
C MET A 66 -4.05 11.87 -4.34
N ALA A 67 -4.01 13.19 -4.14
CA ALA A 67 -4.17 14.18 -5.21
C ALA A 67 -2.84 14.53 -5.90
N ALA A 68 -1.71 14.07 -5.40
CA ALA A 68 -0.40 14.38 -5.98
C ALA A 68 -0.27 13.77 -7.39
N PRO A 69 0.38 14.48 -8.34
CA PRO A 69 0.51 14.00 -9.71
C PRO A 69 1.20 12.63 -9.81
N GLY A 70 2.20 12.37 -8.98
CA GLY A 70 2.94 11.10 -8.98
C GLY A 70 2.12 9.89 -8.53
N THR A 71 0.99 10.09 -7.88
CA THR A 71 0.13 8.99 -7.40
C THR A 71 -0.42 8.16 -8.56
N ALA A 72 -0.66 8.78 -9.71
CA ALA A 72 -1.08 8.05 -10.92
C ALA A 72 -0.02 7.02 -11.36
N ASP A 73 1.27 7.35 -11.22
CA ASP A 73 2.37 6.44 -11.55
C ASP A 73 2.44 5.25 -10.58
N VAL A 74 2.17 5.50 -9.30
CA VAL A 74 2.09 4.44 -8.28
C VAL A 74 0.97 3.46 -8.64
N THR A 75 -0.20 3.96 -8.98
CA THR A 75 -1.34 3.15 -9.40
C THR A 75 -1.04 2.38 -10.69
N ALA A 76 -0.41 3.03 -11.66
CA ALA A 76 -0.07 2.41 -12.93
C ALA A 76 0.96 1.28 -12.81
N ASP A 77 1.75 1.27 -11.73
CA ASP A 77 2.76 0.24 -11.49
C ASP A 77 2.18 -1.09 -11.01
N VAL A 78 0.93 -1.12 -10.54
CA VAL A 78 0.31 -2.32 -9.96
C VAL A 78 0.37 -3.55 -10.89
N PRO A 79 0.06 -3.46 -12.19
CA PRO A 79 0.13 -4.64 -13.07
C PRO A 79 1.53 -5.24 -13.21
N ASN A 80 2.58 -4.50 -12.84
CA ASN A 80 3.96 -4.98 -12.92
C ASN A 80 4.28 -6.04 -11.85
N TYR A 81 3.49 -6.13 -10.78
CA TYR A 81 3.75 -7.10 -9.72
C TYR A 81 2.55 -7.99 -9.38
N THR A 82 1.34 -7.67 -9.81
CA THR A 82 0.19 -8.49 -9.45
C THR A 82 -0.96 -8.38 -10.44
N THR A 83 -1.77 -9.44 -10.50
CA THR A 83 -3.07 -9.45 -11.18
C THR A 83 -4.24 -9.28 -10.23
N ILE A 84 -3.96 -9.18 -8.91
CA ILE A 84 -4.99 -9.03 -7.88
C ILE A 84 -5.51 -7.58 -7.86
N THR A 85 -6.82 -7.42 -7.73
CA THR A 85 -7.42 -6.12 -7.43
C THR A 85 -7.33 -5.88 -5.93
N PRO A 86 -6.58 -4.87 -5.48
CA PRO A 86 -6.43 -4.60 -4.04
C PRO A 86 -7.69 -3.99 -3.43
N VAL A 87 -7.80 -4.16 -2.12
CA VAL A 87 -8.79 -3.50 -1.27
C VAL A 87 -8.06 -2.48 -0.41
N THR A 88 -8.62 -1.29 -0.26
CA THR A 88 -8.00 -0.22 0.52
C THR A 88 -8.82 0.13 1.75
N GLN A 89 -8.13 0.58 2.79
CA GLN A 89 -8.77 1.11 3.99
C GLN A 89 -7.99 2.32 4.50
N VAL A 90 -8.72 3.37 4.84
CA VAL A 90 -8.18 4.54 5.53
C VAL A 90 -8.71 4.50 6.96
N ALA A 91 -7.82 4.52 7.93
CA ALA A 91 -8.18 4.41 9.33
C ALA A 91 -7.50 5.51 10.16
N GLU A 92 -8.18 5.95 11.21
CA GLU A 92 -7.56 6.76 12.25
C GLU A 92 -6.98 5.82 13.31
N VAL A 93 -5.71 6.02 13.66
CA VAL A 93 -5.07 5.27 14.74
C VAL A 93 -5.55 5.87 16.06
N VAL A 94 -6.46 5.18 16.74
CA VAL A 94 -7.11 5.69 17.95
C VAL A 94 -6.41 5.25 19.22
N SER A 95 -5.53 4.25 19.14
CA SER A 95 -4.73 3.77 20.27
C SER A 95 -3.47 3.09 19.74
N SER A 96 -2.35 3.35 20.39
CA SER A 96 -1.05 2.79 20.01
C SER A 96 -0.22 2.54 21.27
N PRO A 97 0.54 1.42 21.35
CA PRO A 97 1.42 1.17 22.49
C PRO A 97 2.50 2.24 22.65
#